data_4235a90bee2076a22aabe2ec9567a4cc
#
_entry.id   4235a90bee2076a22aabe2ec9567a4cc
#
_cell.length_a   1.000
_cell.length_b   1.000
_cell.length_c   1.000
_cell.angle_alpha   90.00
_cell.angle_beta   90.00
_cell.angle_gamma   90.00
#
_symmetry.space_group_name_H-M   'P 1'
#
loop_
_entity.id
_entity.type
_entity.pdbx_description
1 polymer ?
#
loop_
_entity_poly.entity_id
_entity_poly.type
_entity_poly.pdbx_seq_one_letter_code
_entity_poly.pdbx_strand_id
1 'polypeptide(L)'
;LKLYKQNNTYKTGLYVKDSIIGIGTLSFVDPNTKIFGALGHEIIEKSTGSLFNTKSGTIFESSVIGLIPSSNGNPGEKTARYYTDKVKGTIYENTTKGVFGKYSNNLSDKKLYKVAKPEDIKTGKAVVRTVLNKDVVSEFSINILKLNDKTKTKNILFEITDTDLLSKTNGIVQGMSGSPILQDDYIIGAVTHVVIDSPNKGYGIFITNMLEEAEN
;
A
#
# COMPACT_ATOMS: atom_id res chain seq x y z
N LEU A 1 33.59 16.74 9.81
CA LEU A 1 33.44 15.35 10.26
C LEU A 1 34.52 15.10 11.32
N LYS A 2 34.13 14.78 12.56
CA LYS A 2 35.07 14.31 13.58
C LYS A 2 35.18 12.79 13.48
N LEU A 3 36.40 12.31 13.29
CA LEU A 3 36.71 10.90 13.38
C LEU A 3 37.11 10.55 14.82
N TYR A 4 36.61 9.45 15.36
CA TYR A 4 37.07 8.88 16.61
C TYR A 4 37.56 7.45 16.42
N LYS A 5 38.61 7.10 17.15
CA LYS A 5 39.27 5.79 17.03
C LYS A 5 38.68 4.83 18.07
N GLN A 6 38.19 3.69 17.63
CA GLN A 6 37.71 2.61 18.46
C GLN A 6 38.27 1.28 17.94
N ASN A 7 38.96 0.52 18.78
CA ASN A 7 39.57 -0.77 18.41
C ASN A 7 40.38 -0.73 17.11
N ASN A 8 41.28 0.23 17.00
CA ASN A 8 42.15 0.47 15.85
C ASN A 8 41.44 0.84 14.53
N THR A 9 40.11 1.07 14.55
CA THR A 9 39.30 1.51 13.41
C THR A 9 38.84 2.95 13.64
N TYR A 10 38.94 3.80 12.61
CA TYR A 10 38.37 5.14 12.65
C TYR A 10 36.89 5.09 12.27
N LYS A 11 36.05 5.70 13.09
CA LYS A 11 34.59 5.79 12.90
C LYS A 11 34.16 7.25 12.83
N THR A 12 33.18 7.51 11.97
CA THR A 12 32.59 8.85 11.80
C THR A 12 31.42 9.11 12.75
N GLY A 13 30.83 8.05 13.31
CA GLY A 13 29.56 8.15 14.06
C GLY A 13 28.33 8.39 13.16
N LEU A 14 28.49 8.38 11.83
CA LEU A 14 27.37 8.48 10.91
C LEU A 14 26.75 7.10 10.69
N TYR A 15 25.43 7.05 10.82
CA TYR A 15 24.63 5.93 10.32
C TYR A 15 24.20 6.26 8.90
N VAL A 16 24.65 5.46 7.94
CA VAL A 16 24.25 5.58 6.53
C VAL A 16 23.29 4.44 6.22
N LYS A 17 22.09 4.77 5.75
CA LYS A 17 21.13 3.84 5.24
C LYS A 17 21.01 4.07 3.74
N ASP A 18 21.39 3.07 2.96
CA ASP A 18 21.45 3.14 1.50
C ASP A 18 20.19 2.57 0.82
N SER A 19 19.39 1.78 1.55
CA SER A 19 18.19 1.17 1.01
C SER A 19 17.09 0.99 2.04
N ILE A 20 15.83 1.04 1.58
CA ILE A 20 14.64 0.66 2.33
C ILE A 20 13.94 -0.45 1.59
N ILE A 21 13.59 -1.51 2.31
CA ILE A 21 12.79 -2.62 1.79
C ILE A 21 11.47 -2.65 2.56
N GLY A 22 10.37 -2.84 1.85
CA GLY A 22 9.04 -2.91 2.42
C GLY A 22 8.11 -3.81 1.61
N ILE A 23 6.99 -4.16 2.21
CA ILE A 23 5.91 -4.92 1.59
C ILE A 23 4.71 -4.00 1.44
N GLY A 24 4.08 -4.03 0.27
CA GLY A 24 2.88 -3.27 -0.02
C GLY A 24 2.13 -3.87 -1.21
N THR A 25 1.02 -3.25 -1.55
CA THR A 25 0.18 -3.70 -2.66
C THR A 25 0.18 -2.64 -3.76
N LEU A 26 0.24 -3.08 -5.03
CA LEU A 26 -0.07 -2.23 -6.17
C LEU A 26 -1.56 -1.92 -6.16
N SER A 27 -1.90 -0.63 -6.19
CA SER A 27 -3.29 -0.18 -6.21
C SER A 27 -3.88 -0.23 -7.61
N PHE A 28 -3.10 0.22 -8.59
CA PHE A 28 -3.45 0.22 -10.00
C PHE A 28 -2.21 0.20 -10.89
N VAL A 29 -2.43 -0.19 -12.14
CA VAL A 29 -1.50 0.05 -13.25
C VAL A 29 -2.32 0.57 -14.42
N ASP A 30 -1.98 1.73 -14.95
CA ASP A 30 -2.60 2.27 -16.17
C ASP A 30 -2.16 1.42 -17.37
N PRO A 31 -3.09 0.87 -18.15
CA PRO A 31 -2.77 -0.04 -19.24
C PRO A 31 -2.03 0.64 -20.40
N ASN A 32 -2.21 1.94 -20.60
CA ASN A 32 -1.64 2.70 -21.70
C ASN A 32 -0.24 3.21 -21.37
N THR A 33 -0.12 3.87 -20.23
CA THR A 33 1.14 4.51 -19.80
C THR A 33 2.06 3.57 -19.05
N LYS A 34 1.53 2.46 -18.50
CA LYS A 34 2.21 1.56 -17.57
C LYS A 34 2.59 2.23 -16.24
N ILE A 35 2.12 3.42 -15.96
CA ILE A 35 2.29 4.06 -14.65
C ILE A 35 1.51 3.26 -13.62
N PHE A 36 2.14 2.97 -12.49
CA PHE A 36 1.47 2.36 -11.35
C PHE A 36 1.43 3.28 -10.15
N GLY A 37 0.41 3.11 -9.31
CA GLY A 37 0.35 3.62 -7.94
C GLY A 37 0.26 2.48 -6.95
N ALA A 38 0.91 2.65 -5.80
CA ALA A 38 0.97 1.68 -4.72
C ALA A 38 0.86 2.35 -3.35
N LEU A 39 0.51 1.58 -2.31
CA LEU A 39 0.44 1.94 -0.89
C LEU A 39 -0.67 2.92 -0.52
N GLY A 40 -0.92 3.98 -1.31
CA GLY A 40 -1.86 5.05 -0.99
C GLY A 40 -1.41 5.98 0.15
N HIS A 41 -0.16 5.88 0.57
CA HIS A 41 0.51 6.72 1.55
C HIS A 41 2.02 6.71 1.31
N GLU A 42 2.72 7.62 1.95
CA GLU A 42 4.18 7.75 1.86
C GLU A 42 4.95 6.62 2.56
N ILE A 43 6.17 6.40 2.09
CA ILE A 43 7.20 5.68 2.83
C ILE A 43 7.96 6.71 3.68
N ILE A 44 7.97 6.48 4.99
CA ILE A 44 8.65 7.33 5.98
C ILE A 44 9.90 6.61 6.48
N GLU A 45 10.98 7.35 6.64
CA GLU A 45 12.16 6.86 7.34
C GLU A 45 11.90 6.85 8.86
N LYS A 46 11.91 5.66 9.47
CA LYS A 46 11.58 5.49 10.89
C LYS A 46 12.49 6.27 11.85
N SER A 47 13.76 6.48 11.50
CA SER A 47 14.73 7.15 12.35
C SER A 47 14.53 8.66 12.43
N THR A 48 14.02 9.28 11.37
CA THR A 48 13.86 10.75 11.27
C THR A 48 12.39 11.17 11.26
N GLY A 49 11.45 10.24 11.00
CA GLY A 49 10.05 10.57 10.80
C GLY A 49 9.76 11.35 9.52
N SER A 50 10.75 11.48 8.65
CA SER A 50 10.66 12.28 7.42
C SER A 50 10.26 11.43 6.23
N LEU A 51 9.62 12.06 5.24
CA LEU A 51 9.37 11.46 3.94
C LEU A 51 10.69 10.91 3.36
N PHE A 52 10.71 9.64 2.98
CA PHE A 52 11.86 9.06 2.30
C PHE A 52 11.95 9.60 0.87
N ASN A 53 12.95 10.44 0.63
CA ASN A 53 13.19 11.01 -0.70
C ASN A 53 13.80 9.95 -1.61
N THR A 54 12.96 9.33 -2.42
CA THR A 54 13.34 8.26 -3.34
C THR A 54 13.89 8.85 -4.64
N LYS A 55 15.15 8.59 -4.94
CA LYS A 55 15.73 8.88 -6.26
C LYS A 55 15.42 7.78 -7.28
N SER A 56 15.34 6.56 -6.81
CA SER A 56 14.98 5.38 -7.61
C SER A 56 14.64 4.21 -6.68
N GLY A 57 13.80 3.32 -7.15
CA GLY A 57 13.46 2.10 -6.45
C GLY A 57 13.06 1.00 -7.43
N THR A 58 12.88 -0.20 -6.92
CA THR A 58 12.49 -1.37 -7.72
C THR A 58 11.36 -2.10 -7.03
N ILE A 59 10.33 -2.48 -7.79
CA ILE A 59 9.32 -3.44 -7.33
C ILE A 59 9.66 -4.83 -7.84
N PHE A 60 9.54 -5.81 -6.96
CA PHE A 60 9.82 -7.21 -7.23
C PHE A 60 8.54 -8.04 -7.11
N GLU A 61 8.49 -9.17 -7.81
CA GLU A 61 7.51 -10.19 -7.51
C GLU A 61 7.71 -10.67 -6.07
N SER A 62 6.60 -10.85 -5.37
CA SER A 62 6.61 -11.33 -4.00
C SER A 62 5.54 -12.39 -3.75
N SER A 63 5.74 -13.18 -2.72
CA SER A 63 4.80 -14.22 -2.29
C SER A 63 4.60 -14.10 -0.79
N VAL A 64 3.35 -14.00 -0.33
CA VAL A 64 3.01 -13.98 1.09
C VAL A 64 3.23 -15.38 1.67
N ILE A 65 4.08 -15.47 2.68
CA ILE A 65 4.48 -16.73 3.33
C ILE A 65 4.01 -16.84 4.78
N GLY A 66 3.48 -15.77 5.35
CA GLY A 66 2.98 -15.74 6.73
C GLY A 66 2.12 -14.53 7.02
N LEU A 67 1.32 -14.62 8.07
CA LEU A 67 0.46 -13.59 8.60
C LEU A 67 0.61 -13.53 10.12
N ILE A 68 0.77 -12.32 10.64
CA ILE A 68 0.63 -12.01 12.06
C ILE A 68 -0.66 -11.22 12.21
N PRO A 69 -1.67 -11.74 12.92
CA PRO A 69 -2.94 -11.03 13.09
C PRO A 69 -2.79 -9.72 13.86
N SER A 70 -3.66 -8.78 13.57
CA SER A 70 -3.79 -7.52 14.32
C SER A 70 -4.36 -7.74 15.71
N SER A 71 -4.02 -6.85 16.64
CA SER A 71 -4.68 -6.72 17.94
C SER A 71 -4.79 -5.24 18.29
N ASN A 72 -5.62 -4.91 19.29
CA ASN A 72 -5.77 -3.52 19.74
C ASN A 72 -4.40 -2.93 20.13
N GLY A 73 -4.06 -1.78 19.56
CA GLY A 73 -2.77 -1.12 19.77
C GLY A 73 -1.60 -1.69 18.96
N ASN A 74 -1.75 -2.85 18.31
CA ASN A 74 -0.69 -3.48 17.53
C ASN A 74 -1.21 -3.95 16.17
N PRO A 75 -0.92 -3.24 15.09
CA PRO A 75 -1.24 -3.72 13.76
C PRO A 75 -0.43 -4.97 13.45
N GLY A 76 -1.11 -6.00 12.94
CA GLY A 76 -0.45 -7.20 12.43
C GLY A 76 0.32 -6.93 11.13
N GLU A 77 0.94 -7.97 10.59
CA GLU A 77 1.72 -7.83 9.36
C GLU A 77 1.67 -9.08 8.47
N LYS A 78 1.86 -8.88 7.18
CA LYS A 78 2.16 -9.94 6.22
C LYS A 78 3.67 -10.16 6.16
N THR A 79 4.10 -11.39 6.28
CA THR A 79 5.48 -11.76 5.94
C THR A 79 5.49 -12.22 4.49
N ALA A 80 6.41 -11.67 3.68
CA ALA A 80 6.54 -12.08 2.29
C ALA A 80 7.99 -12.39 1.93
N ARG A 81 8.15 -13.29 0.97
CA ARG A 81 9.41 -13.49 0.24
C ARG A 81 9.32 -12.70 -1.05
N TYR A 82 10.37 -11.98 -1.40
CA TYR A 82 10.50 -11.29 -2.68
C TYR A 82 11.63 -11.90 -3.52
N TYR A 83 11.49 -11.81 -4.83
CA TYR A 83 12.39 -12.44 -5.79
C TYR A 83 13.16 -11.35 -6.54
N THR A 84 14.42 -11.15 -6.19
CA THR A 84 15.27 -10.07 -6.74
C THR A 84 15.57 -10.24 -8.22
N ASP A 85 15.46 -11.45 -8.74
CA ASP A 85 15.59 -11.81 -10.17
C ASP A 85 14.30 -11.54 -10.97
N LYS A 86 13.18 -11.24 -10.29
CA LYS A 86 11.88 -10.99 -10.90
C LYS A 86 11.43 -9.55 -10.71
N VAL A 87 12.08 -8.64 -11.42
CA VAL A 87 11.71 -7.22 -11.44
C VAL A 87 10.37 -7.02 -12.14
N LYS A 88 9.46 -6.26 -11.52
CA LYS A 88 8.14 -5.92 -12.04
C LYS A 88 8.01 -4.46 -12.45
N GLY A 89 8.93 -3.60 -12.02
CA GLY A 89 8.92 -2.19 -12.37
C GLY A 89 9.92 -1.37 -11.58
N THR A 90 9.97 -0.08 -11.89
CA THR A 90 10.83 0.91 -11.25
C THR A 90 9.99 1.96 -10.55
N ILE A 91 10.39 2.34 -9.35
CA ILE A 91 9.81 3.46 -8.59
C ILE A 91 10.60 4.71 -8.93
N TYR A 92 9.93 5.82 -9.17
CA TYR A 92 10.54 7.13 -9.38
C TYR A 92 10.07 8.18 -8.36
N GLU A 93 8.97 7.92 -7.64
CA GLU A 93 8.40 8.90 -6.74
C GLU A 93 7.75 8.29 -5.50
N ASN A 94 7.87 9.00 -4.37
CA ASN A 94 7.24 8.69 -3.09
C ASN A 94 6.62 9.98 -2.54
N THR A 95 5.30 10.04 -2.49
CA THR A 95 4.52 11.20 -2.04
C THR A 95 3.57 10.83 -0.92
N THR A 96 2.90 11.81 -0.34
CA THR A 96 1.86 11.59 0.69
C THR A 96 0.67 10.79 0.19
N LYS A 97 0.48 10.66 -1.14
CA LYS A 97 -0.63 9.90 -1.75
C LYS A 97 -0.21 8.52 -2.23
N GLY A 98 1.06 8.16 -2.13
CA GLY A 98 1.54 6.84 -2.49
C GLY A 98 2.92 6.80 -3.10
N VAL A 99 3.27 5.64 -3.61
CA VAL A 99 4.50 5.36 -4.35
C VAL A 99 4.14 5.15 -5.80
N PHE A 100 4.84 5.82 -6.70
CA PHE A 100 4.57 5.80 -8.13
C PHE A 100 5.78 5.34 -8.94
N GLY A 101 5.49 4.75 -10.10
CA GLY A 101 6.55 4.18 -10.91
C GLY A 101 6.06 3.65 -12.25
N LYS A 102 6.95 2.94 -12.94
CA LYS A 102 6.68 2.33 -14.24
C LYS A 102 6.66 0.82 -14.13
N TYR A 103 5.56 0.20 -14.53
CA TYR A 103 5.39 -1.25 -14.54
C TYR A 103 5.99 -1.85 -15.82
N SER A 104 6.73 -2.96 -15.69
CA SER A 104 7.49 -3.51 -16.82
C SER A 104 6.78 -4.62 -17.58
N ASN A 105 5.80 -5.31 -16.97
CA ASN A 105 5.22 -6.50 -17.55
C ASN A 105 4.01 -6.19 -18.45
N ASN A 106 3.63 -7.19 -19.26
CA ASN A 106 2.41 -7.13 -20.06
C ASN A 106 1.15 -7.19 -19.17
N LEU A 107 0.09 -6.52 -19.60
CA LEU A 107 -1.20 -6.43 -18.92
C LEU A 107 -2.37 -6.95 -19.76
N SER A 108 -2.11 -7.53 -20.93
CA SER A 108 -3.15 -7.94 -21.91
C SER A 108 -4.15 -8.95 -21.34
N ASP A 109 -3.74 -9.74 -20.34
CA ASP A 109 -4.55 -10.75 -19.67
C ASP A 109 -5.23 -10.26 -18.38
N LYS A 110 -5.08 -8.97 -18.05
CA LYS A 110 -5.61 -8.40 -16.81
C LYS A 110 -6.98 -7.77 -17.02
N LYS A 111 -7.88 -7.98 -16.04
CA LYS A 111 -9.19 -7.34 -16.02
C LYS A 111 -9.00 -5.82 -15.84
N LEU A 112 -9.66 -5.04 -16.69
CA LEU A 112 -9.75 -3.59 -16.56
C LEU A 112 -10.93 -3.21 -15.65
N TYR A 113 -10.75 -2.19 -14.84
CA TYR A 113 -11.77 -1.61 -13.99
C TYR A 113 -12.02 -0.16 -14.39
N LYS A 114 -13.27 0.25 -14.34
CA LYS A 114 -13.62 1.68 -14.48
C LYS A 114 -13.21 2.42 -13.22
N VAL A 115 -12.79 3.67 -13.36
CA VAL A 115 -12.49 4.56 -12.24
C VAL A 115 -13.77 5.26 -11.83
N ALA A 116 -14.14 5.20 -10.55
CA ALA A 116 -15.27 5.98 -10.04
C ALA A 116 -14.84 7.42 -9.77
N LYS A 117 -15.73 8.35 -10.02
CA LYS A 117 -15.60 9.74 -9.53
C LYS A 117 -15.99 9.77 -8.04
N PRO A 118 -15.39 10.67 -7.24
CA PRO A 118 -15.70 10.77 -5.79
C PRO A 118 -17.20 10.94 -5.50
N GLU A 119 -17.92 11.70 -6.32
CA GLU A 119 -19.37 11.95 -6.19
C GLU A 119 -20.24 10.72 -6.43
N ASP A 120 -19.74 9.73 -7.17
CA ASP A 120 -20.46 8.50 -7.48
C ASP A 120 -20.29 7.41 -6.41
N ILE A 121 -19.30 7.57 -5.52
CA ILE A 121 -18.99 6.60 -4.46
C ILE A 121 -20.05 6.71 -3.35
N LYS A 122 -20.52 5.55 -2.87
CA LYS A 122 -21.58 5.49 -1.84
C LYS A 122 -21.09 4.77 -0.59
N THR A 123 -21.67 5.13 0.55
CA THR A 123 -21.56 4.32 1.77
C THR A 123 -22.26 2.98 1.59
N GLY A 124 -21.86 1.97 2.35
CA GLY A 124 -22.41 0.62 2.25
C GLY A 124 -21.44 -0.39 1.68
N LYS A 125 -21.96 -1.42 1.02
CA LYS A 125 -21.19 -2.58 0.57
C LYS A 125 -20.12 -2.23 -0.46
N ALA A 126 -18.94 -2.80 -0.26
CA ALA A 126 -17.79 -2.75 -1.17
C ALA A 126 -16.91 -3.98 -0.91
N VAL A 127 -15.86 -4.14 -1.69
CA VAL A 127 -14.86 -5.20 -1.47
C VAL A 127 -13.44 -4.63 -1.49
N VAL A 128 -12.55 -5.26 -0.76
CA VAL A 128 -11.12 -5.04 -0.83
C VAL A 128 -10.44 -6.24 -1.48
N ARG A 129 -9.52 -6.00 -2.42
CA ARG A 129 -8.73 -7.06 -3.05
C ARG A 129 -7.35 -7.11 -2.44
N THR A 130 -6.99 -8.25 -1.88
CA THR A 130 -5.67 -8.40 -1.25
C THR A 130 -5.18 -9.83 -1.35
N VAL A 131 -3.89 -10.04 -1.08
CA VAL A 131 -3.26 -11.36 -1.04
C VAL A 131 -3.02 -11.73 0.41
N LEU A 132 -3.50 -12.90 0.84
CA LEU A 132 -3.24 -13.44 2.18
C LEU A 132 -2.32 -14.67 2.15
N ASN A 133 -2.21 -15.32 1.02
CA ASN A 133 -1.42 -16.52 0.85
C ASN A 133 -0.80 -16.58 -0.55
N LYS A 134 0.50 -16.79 -0.61
CA LYS A 134 1.30 -16.84 -1.83
C LYS A 134 1.10 -15.58 -2.69
N ASP A 135 0.54 -15.75 -3.88
CA ASP A 135 0.22 -14.73 -4.89
C ASP A 135 -1.27 -14.70 -5.25
N VAL A 136 -2.09 -15.44 -4.49
CA VAL A 136 -3.53 -15.55 -4.75
C VAL A 136 -4.25 -14.29 -4.30
N VAL A 137 -4.73 -13.52 -5.28
CA VAL A 137 -5.58 -12.35 -5.04
C VAL A 137 -6.99 -12.81 -4.71
N SER A 138 -7.51 -12.35 -3.58
CA SER A 138 -8.88 -12.62 -3.13
C SER A 138 -9.64 -11.33 -2.85
N GLU A 139 -10.96 -11.39 -2.94
CA GLU A 139 -11.87 -10.29 -2.62
C GLU A 139 -12.53 -10.56 -1.28
N PHE A 140 -12.57 -9.54 -0.44
CA PHE A 140 -13.14 -9.61 0.90
C PHE A 140 -14.12 -8.47 1.11
N SER A 141 -15.28 -8.80 1.69
CA SER A 141 -16.35 -7.85 1.92
C SER A 141 -15.98 -6.80 2.98
N ILE A 142 -16.29 -5.55 2.67
CA ILE A 142 -16.18 -4.41 3.57
C ILE A 142 -17.47 -3.58 3.54
N ASN A 143 -17.64 -2.73 4.53
CA ASN A 143 -18.71 -1.75 4.57
C ASN A 143 -18.11 -0.34 4.67
N ILE A 144 -18.40 0.52 3.72
CA ILE A 144 -17.99 1.93 3.73
C ILE A 144 -18.88 2.67 4.73
N LEU A 145 -18.27 3.19 5.80
CA LEU A 145 -18.95 3.88 6.88
C LEU A 145 -19.12 5.37 6.62
N LYS A 146 -18.08 5.99 6.03
CA LYS A 146 -18.04 7.43 5.81
C LYS A 146 -17.12 7.78 4.64
N LEU A 147 -17.53 8.79 3.89
CA LEU A 147 -16.74 9.40 2.82
C LEU A 147 -16.38 10.84 3.22
N ASN A 148 -15.19 11.29 2.86
CA ASN A 148 -14.71 12.64 3.12
C ASN A 148 -13.86 13.14 1.93
N ASP A 149 -14.43 13.97 1.11
CA ASP A 149 -13.81 14.59 -0.06
C ASP A 149 -12.86 15.76 0.29
N LYS A 150 -12.97 16.29 1.53
CA LYS A 150 -12.15 17.42 2.01
C LYS A 150 -10.73 17.03 2.42
N THR A 151 -10.46 15.75 2.59
CA THR A 151 -9.13 15.25 2.96
C THR A 151 -8.36 14.76 1.74
N LYS A 152 -7.02 14.87 1.77
CA LYS A 152 -6.17 14.44 0.65
C LYS A 152 -5.97 12.93 0.58
N THR A 153 -6.00 12.24 1.73
CA THR A 153 -5.55 10.83 1.81
C THR A 153 -6.47 9.89 2.57
N LYS A 154 -7.27 10.37 3.55
CA LYS A 154 -8.18 9.53 4.36
C LYS A 154 -9.63 9.78 3.95
N ASN A 155 -9.94 9.48 2.69
CA ASN A 155 -11.23 9.79 2.08
C ASN A 155 -12.33 8.78 2.40
N ILE A 156 -11.96 7.50 2.58
CA ILE A 156 -12.87 6.39 2.79
C ILE A 156 -12.62 5.83 4.18
N LEU A 157 -13.59 5.91 5.10
CA LEU A 157 -13.58 5.13 6.34
C LEU A 157 -14.42 3.89 6.12
N PHE A 158 -13.85 2.72 6.35
CA PHE A 158 -14.55 1.44 6.18
C PHE A 158 -14.31 0.47 7.33
N GLU A 159 -15.13 -0.56 7.42
CA GLU A 159 -14.92 -1.72 8.29
C GLU A 159 -14.93 -3.01 7.48
N ILE A 160 -14.13 -3.98 7.92
CA ILE A 160 -14.14 -5.33 7.37
C ILE A 160 -15.37 -6.05 7.90
N THR A 161 -16.17 -6.62 6.98
CA THR A 161 -17.35 -7.43 7.31
C THR A 161 -17.15 -8.89 6.92
N ASP A 162 -16.08 -9.20 6.20
CA ASP A 162 -15.71 -10.54 5.77
C ASP A 162 -15.20 -11.38 6.94
N THR A 163 -15.89 -12.47 7.23
CA THR A 163 -15.58 -13.35 8.38
C THR A 163 -14.30 -14.16 8.16
N ASP A 164 -14.00 -14.54 6.92
CA ASP A 164 -12.78 -15.29 6.59
C ASP A 164 -11.53 -14.39 6.77
N LEU A 165 -11.59 -13.15 6.25
CA LEU A 165 -10.54 -12.17 6.46
C LEU A 165 -10.34 -11.90 7.96
N LEU A 166 -11.41 -11.60 8.70
CA LEU A 166 -11.33 -11.32 10.15
C LEU A 166 -10.76 -12.51 10.93
N SER A 167 -11.16 -13.73 10.61
CA SER A 167 -10.65 -14.92 11.29
C SER A 167 -9.13 -15.13 11.12
N LYS A 168 -8.58 -14.70 9.98
CA LYS A 168 -7.16 -14.86 9.64
C LYS A 168 -6.30 -13.70 10.11
N THR A 169 -6.81 -12.48 10.03
CA THR A 169 -6.01 -11.26 10.25
C THR A 169 -6.45 -10.44 11.46
N ASN A 170 -7.62 -10.73 12.01
CA ASN A 170 -8.28 -9.95 13.08
C ASN A 170 -8.37 -8.45 12.75
N GLY A 171 -8.33 -8.09 11.47
CA GLY A 171 -8.41 -6.72 10.98
C GLY A 171 -7.43 -6.41 9.85
N ILE A 172 -7.13 -5.13 9.68
CA ILE A 172 -6.17 -4.66 8.69
C ILE A 172 -4.76 -4.90 9.20
N VAL A 173 -3.91 -5.51 8.37
CA VAL A 173 -2.51 -5.80 8.66
C VAL A 173 -1.57 -5.02 7.75
N GLN A 174 -0.34 -4.76 8.21
CA GLN A 174 0.71 -4.17 7.37
C GLN A 174 0.93 -5.04 6.12
N GLY A 175 1.15 -4.38 4.98
CA GLY A 175 1.19 -5.02 3.67
C GLY A 175 -0.18 -5.03 2.94
N MET A 176 -1.29 -4.67 3.61
CA MET A 176 -2.56 -4.40 2.95
C MET A 176 -2.64 -2.96 2.37
N SER A 177 -1.76 -2.07 2.78
CA SER A 177 -1.65 -0.72 2.17
C SER A 177 -1.51 -0.82 0.65
N GLY A 178 -2.33 -0.06 -0.07
CA GLY A 178 -2.45 -0.11 -1.52
C GLY A 178 -3.47 -1.12 -2.04
N SER A 179 -4.02 -2.01 -1.21
CA SER A 179 -5.06 -2.96 -1.64
C SER A 179 -6.24 -2.22 -2.26
N PRO A 180 -6.60 -2.50 -3.54
CA PRO A 180 -7.70 -1.81 -4.21
C PRO A 180 -9.03 -2.01 -3.49
N ILE A 181 -9.82 -0.94 -3.40
CA ILE A 181 -11.20 -0.96 -2.94
C ILE A 181 -12.10 -0.84 -4.16
N LEU A 182 -13.04 -1.77 -4.29
CA LEU A 182 -13.97 -1.82 -5.41
C LEU A 182 -15.40 -1.68 -4.89
N GLN A 183 -16.22 -0.95 -5.63
CA GLN A 183 -17.66 -0.88 -5.45
C GLN A 183 -18.30 -1.15 -6.81
N ASP A 184 -19.09 -2.21 -6.89
CA ASP A 184 -19.57 -2.76 -8.14
C ASP A 184 -18.39 -3.07 -9.11
N ASP A 185 -18.44 -2.61 -10.35
CA ASP A 185 -17.34 -2.76 -11.34
C ASP A 185 -16.34 -1.60 -11.37
N TYR A 186 -16.34 -0.74 -10.34
CA TYR A 186 -15.47 0.44 -10.28
C TYR A 186 -14.39 0.28 -9.23
N ILE A 187 -13.18 0.70 -9.57
CA ILE A 187 -12.15 0.98 -8.56
C ILE A 187 -12.43 2.37 -7.96
N ILE A 188 -12.63 2.40 -6.64
CA ILE A 188 -12.99 3.63 -5.92
C ILE A 188 -11.84 4.18 -5.08
N GLY A 189 -10.90 3.32 -4.69
CA GLY A 189 -9.81 3.74 -3.81
C GLY A 189 -8.82 2.62 -3.52
N ALA A 190 -7.94 2.90 -2.57
CA ALA A 190 -6.95 1.97 -2.05
C ALA A 190 -6.87 2.07 -0.52
N VAL A 191 -6.66 0.95 0.15
CA VAL A 191 -6.43 0.89 1.60
C VAL A 191 -5.16 1.64 1.96
N THR A 192 -5.19 2.46 3.01
CA THR A 192 -4.02 3.23 3.47
C THR A 192 -3.63 2.89 4.90
N HIS A 193 -4.49 3.12 5.87
CA HIS A 193 -4.16 3.02 7.29
C HIS A 193 -5.20 2.19 8.05
N VAL A 194 -4.74 1.52 9.09
CA VAL A 194 -5.61 0.88 10.10
C VAL A 194 -6.02 1.89 11.17
N VAL A 195 -7.21 1.71 11.74
CA VAL A 195 -7.61 2.38 12.99
C VAL A 195 -7.06 1.55 14.16
N ILE A 196 -6.05 2.08 14.87
CA ILE A 196 -5.23 1.33 15.83
C ILE A 196 -6.08 0.68 16.94
N ASP A 197 -7.06 1.41 17.48
CA ASP A 197 -7.94 0.91 18.55
C ASP A 197 -9.13 0.07 18.05
N SER A 198 -9.25 -0.10 16.74
CA SER A 198 -10.31 -0.87 16.09
C SER A 198 -9.76 -1.46 14.78
N PRO A 199 -8.92 -2.51 14.84
CA PRO A 199 -8.17 -2.98 13.68
C PRO A 199 -9.05 -3.54 12.55
N ASN A 200 -10.32 -3.87 12.82
CA ASN A 200 -11.33 -4.18 11.81
C ASN A 200 -11.76 -2.96 10.97
N LYS A 201 -11.35 -1.73 11.36
CA LYS A 201 -11.63 -0.50 10.62
C LYS A 201 -10.37 0.09 10.03
N GLY A 202 -10.52 0.77 8.91
CA GLY A 202 -9.42 1.42 8.22
C GLY A 202 -9.84 2.57 7.35
N TYR A 203 -8.82 3.26 6.87
CA TYR A 203 -8.96 4.34 5.92
C TYR A 203 -8.48 3.92 4.55
N GLY A 204 -9.09 4.51 3.53
CA GLY A 204 -8.64 4.45 2.15
C GLY A 204 -8.53 5.85 1.54
N ILE A 205 -7.71 5.95 0.51
CA ILE A 205 -7.61 7.12 -0.35
C ILE A 205 -8.50 6.92 -1.58
N PHE A 206 -9.11 7.98 -2.11
CA PHE A 206 -9.77 7.90 -3.41
C PHE A 206 -8.76 7.59 -4.52
N ILE A 207 -9.13 6.72 -5.43
CA ILE A 207 -8.24 6.34 -6.52
C ILE A 207 -7.91 7.53 -7.43
N THR A 208 -8.84 8.47 -7.59
CA THR A 208 -8.64 9.70 -8.36
C THR A 208 -7.51 10.55 -7.80
N ASN A 209 -7.38 10.64 -6.46
CA ASN A 209 -6.29 11.38 -5.83
C ASN A 209 -4.92 10.77 -6.11
N MET A 210 -4.85 9.44 -6.22
CA MET A 210 -3.61 8.75 -6.61
C MET A 210 -3.32 8.91 -8.11
N LEU A 211 -4.35 8.85 -8.95
CA LEU A 211 -4.19 9.02 -10.41
C LEU A 211 -3.74 10.44 -10.75
N GLU A 212 -4.34 11.47 -10.15
CA GLU A 212 -3.93 12.87 -10.30
C GLU A 212 -2.45 13.08 -9.88
N GLU A 213 -2.01 12.42 -8.81
CA GLU A 213 -0.61 12.51 -8.37
C GLU A 213 0.34 11.83 -9.34
N ALA A 214 -0.09 10.71 -9.94
CA ALA A 214 0.71 9.95 -10.89
C ALA A 214 0.93 10.66 -12.24
N GLU A 215 0.09 11.67 -12.56
CA GLU A 215 0.13 12.44 -13.81
C GLU A 215 0.95 13.73 -13.69
N ASN A 216 1.34 14.14 -12.46
CA ASN A 216 2.13 15.35 -12.19
C ASN A 216 3.64 15.08 -12.30
#